data_15778904739d4e2719f8e53b5f211e3c
#
_entry.id   15778904739d4e2719f8e53b5f211e3c
#
_cell.length_a   1.000
_cell.length_b   1.000
_cell.length_c   1.000
_cell.angle_alpha   90.00
_cell.angle_beta   90.00
_cell.angle_gamma   90.00
#
_symmetry.space_group_name_H-M   'P 1'
#
loop_
_entity.id
_entity.type
_entity.pdbx_description
1 polymer ?
#
loop_
_entity_poly.entity_id
_entity_poly.type
_entity_poly.pdbx_seq_one_letter_code
_entity_poly.pdbx_strand_id
1 'polypeptide(L)'
;MNIALDIGHSKGTGARGNGLEEHDVACVIARHLFAQLKDMGHTVHVLDFPDKGNTEDLNATIKVANADGYDFGISLHCDCAHDRQNARGAHVCFY
;
A
#
# COMPACT_ATOMS: atom_id res chain seq x y z
N MET A 1 -9.95 -6.86 14.77
CA MET A 1 -9.26 -5.55 14.76
C MET A 1 -9.78 -4.67 13.64
N ASN A 2 -9.63 -3.39 13.80
CA ASN A 2 -9.86 -2.38 12.78
C ASN A 2 -8.54 -2.12 12.05
N ILE A 3 -8.45 -2.47 10.78
CA ILE A 3 -7.20 -2.44 10.01
C ILE A 3 -7.32 -1.43 8.87
N ALA A 4 -6.34 -0.51 8.78
CA ALA A 4 -6.15 0.35 7.62
C ALA A 4 -5.17 -0.33 6.66
N LEU A 5 -5.59 -0.56 5.43
CA LEU A 5 -4.76 -1.14 4.38
C LEU A 5 -4.47 -0.05 3.36
N ASP A 6 -3.25 0.47 3.39
CA ASP A 6 -2.81 1.55 2.52
C ASP A 6 -2.14 1.00 1.28
N ILE A 7 -2.57 1.49 0.12
CA ILE A 7 -1.91 1.23 -1.14
C ILE A 7 -0.87 2.33 -1.36
N GLY A 8 0.40 1.95 -1.30
CA GLY A 8 1.51 2.88 -1.44
C GLY A 8 1.52 3.56 -2.80
N HIS A 9 1.81 4.84 -2.80
CA HIS A 9 1.85 5.75 -3.95
C HIS A 9 0.52 5.90 -4.67
N SER A 10 0.34 7.03 -5.32
CA SER A 10 -0.75 7.27 -6.25
C SER A 10 -0.44 6.65 -7.62
N LYS A 11 -1.47 6.50 -8.44
CA LYS A 11 -1.32 5.95 -9.78
C LYS A 11 -0.31 6.78 -10.59
N GLY A 12 0.62 6.10 -11.25
CA GLY A 12 1.65 6.73 -12.07
C GLY A 12 2.86 7.22 -11.30
N THR A 13 2.89 7.07 -9.99
CA THR A 13 4.05 7.39 -9.15
C THR A 13 4.64 6.11 -8.54
N GLY A 14 5.78 6.20 -7.88
CA GLY A 14 6.42 5.06 -7.25
C GLY A 14 7.33 4.28 -8.20
N ALA A 15 7.71 3.08 -7.79
CA ALA A 15 8.65 2.24 -8.51
C ALA A 15 8.06 1.67 -9.80
N ARG A 16 8.91 1.52 -10.82
CA ARG A 16 8.57 0.90 -12.10
C ARG A 16 9.69 -0.02 -12.54
N GLY A 17 9.34 -1.13 -13.14
CA GLY A 17 10.30 -2.07 -13.71
C GLY A 17 9.61 -3.25 -14.37
N ASN A 18 10.23 -3.82 -15.41
CA ASN A 18 9.73 -5.00 -16.12
C ASN A 18 8.27 -4.88 -16.58
N GLY A 19 7.83 -3.69 -16.98
CA GLY A 19 6.45 -3.44 -17.40
C GLY A 19 5.45 -3.35 -16.26
N LEU A 20 5.91 -3.33 -15.01
CA LEU A 20 5.06 -3.23 -13.80
C LEU A 20 5.15 -1.83 -13.20
N GLU A 21 4.05 -1.42 -12.60
CA GLU A 21 3.93 -0.17 -11.86
C GLU A 21 3.53 -0.48 -10.42
N GLU A 22 4.18 0.18 -9.47
CA GLU A 22 4.00 -0.10 -8.03
C GLU A 22 2.55 -0.03 -7.58
N HIS A 23 1.84 1.02 -7.97
CA HIS A 23 0.43 1.18 -7.58
C HIS A 23 -0.43 0.01 -8.05
N ASP A 24 -0.25 -0.44 -9.30
CA ASP A 24 -1.02 -1.54 -9.87
C ASP A 24 -0.73 -2.87 -9.15
N VAL A 25 0.53 -3.14 -8.85
CA VAL A 25 0.96 -4.34 -8.12
C VAL A 25 0.40 -4.31 -6.69
N ALA A 26 0.52 -3.18 -6.02
CA ALA A 26 -0.01 -3.00 -4.66
C ALA A 26 -1.52 -3.19 -4.61
N CYS A 27 -2.27 -2.72 -5.62
CA CYS A 27 -3.71 -2.94 -5.72
C CYS A 27 -4.08 -4.42 -5.81
N VAL A 28 -3.33 -5.20 -6.58
CA VAL A 28 -3.57 -6.65 -6.69
C VAL A 28 -3.32 -7.35 -5.36
N ILE A 29 -2.21 -7.03 -4.71
CA ILE A 29 -1.87 -7.60 -3.39
C ILE A 29 -2.92 -7.20 -2.36
N ALA A 30 -3.33 -5.94 -2.35
CA ALA A 30 -4.32 -5.42 -1.41
C ALA A 30 -5.66 -6.15 -1.55
N ARG A 31 -6.08 -6.47 -2.77
CA ARG A 31 -7.32 -7.19 -3.02
C ARG A 31 -7.32 -8.57 -2.38
N HIS A 32 -6.23 -9.30 -2.51
CA HIS A 32 -6.08 -10.62 -1.91
C HIS A 32 -5.99 -10.54 -0.38
N LEU A 33 -5.20 -9.60 0.12
CA LEU A 33 -5.01 -9.40 1.55
C LEU A 33 -6.32 -8.95 2.24
N PHE A 34 -7.06 -8.07 1.61
CA PHE A 34 -8.37 -7.63 2.08
C PHE A 34 -9.31 -8.81 2.30
N ALA A 35 -9.42 -9.69 1.32
CA ALA A 35 -10.29 -10.85 1.41
C ALA A 35 -9.87 -11.79 2.56
N GLN A 36 -8.57 -12.05 2.69
CA GLN A 36 -8.05 -12.92 3.75
C GLN A 36 -8.27 -12.34 5.14
N LEU A 37 -8.02 -11.05 5.32
CA LEU A 37 -8.21 -10.38 6.61
C LEU A 37 -9.69 -10.33 7.01
N LYS A 38 -10.58 -10.12 6.06
CA LYS A 38 -12.02 -10.18 6.33
C LYS A 38 -12.48 -11.58 6.72
N ASP A 39 -11.97 -12.61 6.07
CA ASP A 39 -12.26 -14.00 6.42
C ASP A 39 -11.79 -14.35 7.83
N MET A 40 -10.73 -13.70 8.30
CA MET A 40 -10.22 -13.85 9.67
C MET A 40 -11.05 -13.07 10.71
N GLY A 41 -12.05 -12.32 10.29
CA GLY A 41 -12.94 -11.59 11.20
C GLY A 41 -12.55 -10.14 11.46
N HIS A 42 -11.60 -9.58 10.71
CA HIS A 42 -11.21 -8.18 10.86
C HIS A 42 -12.08 -7.25 10.04
N THR A 43 -12.22 -6.01 10.50
CA THR A 43 -12.74 -4.91 9.70
C THR A 43 -11.58 -4.24 8.98
N VAL A 44 -11.64 -4.15 7.67
CA VAL A 44 -10.54 -3.64 6.84
C VAL A 44 -11.04 -2.48 5.98
N HIS A 45 -10.33 -1.36 6.05
CA HIS A 45 -10.56 -0.21 5.18
C HIS A 45 -9.36 -0.02 4.27
N VAL A 46 -9.61 0.03 2.97
CA VAL A 46 -8.56 0.31 1.98
C VAL A 46 -8.42 1.81 1.80
N LEU A 47 -7.22 2.32 1.97
CA LEU A 47 -6.87 3.72 1.76
C LEU A 47 -6.11 3.83 0.44
N ASP A 48 -6.74 4.46 -0.55
CA ASP A 48 -6.17 4.65 -1.88
C ASP A 48 -6.62 5.99 -2.45
N PHE A 49 -5.68 6.79 -2.87
CA PHE A 49 -5.94 8.12 -3.45
C PHE A 49 -5.24 8.23 -4.80
N PRO A 50 -5.68 7.45 -5.81
CA PRO A 50 -4.96 7.30 -7.08
C PRO A 50 -4.87 8.58 -7.91
N ASP A 51 -5.78 9.52 -7.70
CA ASP A 51 -5.84 10.77 -8.47
C ASP A 51 -5.06 11.92 -7.82
N LYS A 52 -4.43 11.68 -6.66
CA LYS A 52 -3.62 12.67 -5.97
C LYS A 52 -2.14 12.52 -6.34
N GLY A 53 -1.39 13.62 -6.25
CA GLY A 53 0.06 13.54 -6.33
C GLY A 53 0.65 12.78 -5.14
N ASN A 54 1.88 12.31 -5.25
CA ASN A 54 2.51 11.45 -4.26
C ASN A 54 2.49 12.05 -2.83
N THR A 55 2.80 13.33 -2.71
CA THR A 55 2.78 14.03 -1.40
C THR A 55 1.37 14.18 -0.86
N GLU A 56 0.40 14.49 -1.71
CA GLU A 56 -1.00 14.63 -1.31
C GLU A 56 -1.60 13.29 -0.91
N ASP A 57 -1.26 12.22 -1.61
CA ASP A 57 -1.66 10.86 -1.27
C ASP A 57 -1.14 10.47 0.11
N LEU A 58 0.13 10.67 0.37
CA LEU A 58 0.74 10.39 1.66
C LEU A 58 0.07 11.17 2.79
N ASN A 59 -0.15 12.46 2.61
CA ASN A 59 -0.79 13.32 3.60
C ASN A 59 -2.24 12.91 3.87
N ALA A 60 -2.99 12.57 2.83
CA ALA A 60 -4.37 12.10 2.96
C ALA A 60 -4.43 10.78 3.73
N THR A 61 -3.54 9.85 3.42
CA THR A 61 -3.45 8.56 4.12
C THR A 61 -3.11 8.73 5.59
N ILE A 62 -2.12 9.55 5.92
CA ILE A 62 -1.73 9.82 7.31
C ILE A 62 -2.89 10.43 8.09
N LYS A 63 -3.58 11.39 7.49
CA LYS A 63 -4.71 12.06 8.14
C LYS A 63 -5.83 11.08 8.47
N VAL A 64 -6.23 10.24 7.53
CA VAL A 64 -7.29 9.26 7.74
C VAL A 64 -6.85 8.19 8.73
N ALA A 65 -5.65 7.65 8.58
CA ALA A 65 -5.13 6.61 9.46
C ALA A 65 -5.05 7.05 10.91
N ASN A 66 -4.71 8.31 11.17
CA ASN A 66 -4.62 8.85 12.53
C ASN A 66 -5.98 9.26 13.11
N ALA A 67 -6.96 9.60 12.27
CA ALA A 67 -8.25 10.14 12.72
C ALA A 67 -9.28 9.05 13.06
N ASP A 68 -9.22 7.89 12.38
CA ASP A 68 -10.33 6.93 12.38
C ASP A 68 -10.18 5.76 13.38
N GLY A 69 -9.20 5.83 14.27
CA GLY A 69 -9.10 4.85 15.38
C GLY A 69 -8.78 3.43 14.94
N TYR A 70 -7.90 3.27 13.98
CA TYR A 70 -7.44 1.94 13.57
C TYR A 70 -6.54 1.31 14.63
N ASP A 71 -6.69 0.00 14.79
CA ASP A 71 -5.84 -0.79 15.69
C ASP A 71 -4.49 -1.12 15.04
N PHE A 72 -4.48 -1.24 13.72
CA PHE A 72 -3.30 -1.64 12.96
C PHE A 72 -3.34 -1.04 11.55
N GLY A 73 -2.19 -0.68 11.03
CA GLY A 73 -2.03 -0.17 9.67
C GLY A 73 -1.01 -0.99 8.88
N ILE A 74 -1.34 -1.32 7.64
CA ILE A 74 -0.45 -2.00 6.70
C ILE A 74 -0.32 -1.12 5.46
N SER A 75 0.90 -0.74 5.11
CA SER A 75 1.18 -0.01 3.87
C SER A 75 1.93 -0.93 2.90
N LEU A 76 1.43 -1.05 1.69
CA LEU A 76 1.98 -1.91 0.65
C LEU A 76 2.80 -1.10 -0.33
N HIS A 77 4.06 -1.48 -0.49
CA HIS A 77 5.01 -0.82 -1.38
C HIS A 77 5.80 -1.83 -2.18
N CYS A 78 6.39 -1.36 -3.29
CA CYS A 78 7.37 -2.10 -4.07
C CYS A 78 8.64 -1.26 -4.19
N ASP A 79 9.78 -1.93 -4.34
CA ASP A 79 11.05 -1.28 -4.56
C ASP A 79 11.57 -1.58 -5.97
N CYS A 80 12.37 -0.67 -6.50
CA CYS A 80 13.02 -0.84 -7.79
C CYS A 80 14.49 -0.42 -7.69
N ALA A 81 15.37 -1.28 -8.17
CA ALA A 81 16.79 -0.97 -8.31
C ALA A 81 17.06 -0.56 -9.76
N HIS A 82 17.62 0.64 -9.96
CA HIS A 82 17.83 1.20 -11.29
C HIS A 82 18.79 0.39 -12.16
N ASP A 83 19.78 -0.22 -11.55
CA ASP A 83 20.88 -0.91 -12.24
C ASP A 83 20.87 -2.43 -12.05
N ARG A 84 19.85 -2.98 -11.40
CA ARG A 84 19.76 -4.41 -11.08
C ARG A 84 18.35 -4.93 -11.30
N GLN A 85 18.14 -5.61 -12.41
CA GLN A 85 16.82 -6.19 -12.73
C GLN A 85 16.52 -7.48 -11.99
N ASN A 86 17.51 -8.08 -11.32
CA ASN A 86 17.35 -9.30 -10.55
C ASN A 86 17.34 -9.10 -9.04
N ALA A 87 17.18 -7.85 -8.59
CA ALA A 87 16.95 -7.56 -7.19
C ALA A 87 15.63 -8.19 -6.73
N ARG A 88 15.66 -8.90 -5.61
CA ARG A 88 14.52 -9.69 -5.11
C ARG A 88 14.43 -9.63 -3.61
N GLY A 89 13.29 -10.07 -3.12
CA GLY A 89 13.02 -10.23 -1.71
C GLY A 89 11.91 -9.34 -1.23
N ALA A 90 11.55 -9.53 0.02
CA ALA A 90 10.56 -8.72 0.71
C ALA A 90 11.11 -8.30 2.06
N HIS A 91 10.72 -7.13 2.51
CA HIS A 91 11.07 -6.66 3.85
C HIS A 91 9.87 -5.99 4.49
N VAL A 92 9.85 -5.97 5.80
CA VAL A 92 8.81 -5.32 6.59
C VAL A 92 9.46 -4.30 7.50
N CYS A 93 8.94 -3.08 7.48
CA CYS A 93 9.32 -2.03 8.42
C CYS A 93 8.17 -1.85 9.42
N PHE A 94 8.50 -1.70 10.70
CA PHE A 94 7.49 -1.47 11.73
C PHE A 94 8.00 -0.52 12.80
N TYR A 95 7.06 0.07 13.50
CA TYR A 95 7.35 1.01 14.59
C TYR A 95 6.85 0.45 15.92
#